data_169608ec5cf15614a7e6a7ea05f14288
#
_entry.id   169608ec5cf15614a7e6a7ea05f14288
#
_cell.length_a   1.000
_cell.length_b   1.000
_cell.length_c   1.000
_cell.angle_alpha   90.00
_cell.angle_beta   90.00
_cell.angle_gamma   90.00
#
_symmetry.space_group_name_H-M   'P 1'
#
loop_
_entity.id
_entity.type
_entity.pdbx_description
1 polymer ?
#
loop_
_entity_poly.entity_id
_entity_poly.type
_entity_poly.pdbx_seq_one_letter_code
_entity_poly.pdbx_strand_id
1 'polypeptide(L)'
;MSACKVILDGMIVSPADLSHSELYGILLNSVAPRPIAWVSTISTAGELNLAPFSFFNAVCVDPPLLAFAPGLRAPKSPEGGHGEAKDTLRNVRETREFVVNIVTYELREAMNLTSGDYDPSVNEFEVAKLTPQPSKVVRPPRVGESPVSFECKLHQILDFSTAPTSSSLVIGEIVSIYMNDAHMKDGKLGRNSLDLIGRMGGIQYTRTTQRFEMVRPKVG
;
A
#
# COMPACT_ATOMS: atom_id res chain seq x y z
N MET A 1 -32.68 -17.09 17.07
CA MET A 1 -31.28 -16.64 17.15
C MET A 1 -30.43 -17.80 17.61
N SER A 2 -29.66 -18.42 16.71
CA SER A 2 -28.76 -19.51 17.08
C SER A 2 -27.61 -18.95 17.90
N ALA A 3 -27.49 -19.37 19.14
CA ALA A 3 -26.35 -19.02 19.99
C ALA A 3 -25.08 -19.56 19.32
N CYS A 4 -24.20 -18.64 18.95
CA CYS A 4 -22.86 -18.98 18.48
C CYS A 4 -22.17 -19.74 19.63
N LYS A 5 -21.93 -21.04 19.44
CA LYS A 5 -21.22 -21.88 20.41
C LYS A 5 -19.77 -21.40 20.39
N VAL A 6 -19.37 -20.67 21.40
CA VAL A 6 -17.97 -20.24 21.57
C VAL A 6 -17.16 -21.52 21.82
N ILE A 7 -16.38 -21.94 20.86
CA ILE A 7 -15.36 -22.96 21.03
C ILE A 7 -14.22 -22.26 21.78
N LEU A 8 -13.99 -22.61 23.04
CA LEU A 8 -12.96 -22.01 23.89
C LEU A 8 -11.60 -22.73 23.77
N ASP A 9 -11.52 -23.75 22.93
CA ASP A 9 -10.27 -24.46 22.69
C ASP A 9 -9.42 -23.68 21.70
N GLY A 10 -8.35 -23.08 22.15
CA GLY A 10 -7.42 -22.29 21.36
C GLY A 10 -6.01 -22.35 21.93
N MET A 11 -5.03 -21.96 21.12
CA MET A 11 -3.64 -21.82 21.53
C MET A 11 -3.35 -20.35 21.81
N ILE A 12 -2.70 -20.09 22.95
CA ILE A 12 -2.16 -18.77 23.29
C ILE A 12 -0.65 -18.86 23.15
N VAL A 13 -0.07 -17.96 22.34
CA VAL A 13 1.38 -17.89 22.11
C VAL A 13 1.89 -16.48 22.36
N SER A 14 3.10 -16.37 22.87
CA SER A 14 3.82 -15.10 22.94
C SER A 14 4.50 -14.83 21.59
N PRO A 15 4.48 -13.59 21.06
CA PRO A 15 5.28 -13.24 19.88
C PRO A 15 6.79 -13.55 20.04
N ALA A 16 7.30 -13.56 21.27
CA ALA A 16 8.69 -13.88 21.57
C ALA A 16 9.04 -15.38 21.35
N ASP A 17 8.02 -16.25 21.37
CA ASP A 17 8.18 -17.69 21.16
C ASP A 17 8.04 -18.11 19.69
N LEU A 18 7.74 -17.14 18.81
CA LEU A 18 7.54 -17.37 17.38
C LEU A 18 8.76 -16.93 16.58
N SER A 19 9.08 -17.68 15.55
CA SER A 19 9.97 -17.21 14.51
C SER A 19 9.35 -16.00 13.77
N HIS A 20 10.20 -15.18 13.15
CA HIS A 20 9.74 -14.06 12.31
C HIS A 20 8.75 -14.52 11.22
N SER A 21 9.02 -15.66 10.59
CA SER A 21 8.17 -16.22 9.52
C SER A 21 6.78 -16.63 10.05
N GLU A 22 6.70 -17.23 11.22
CA GLU A 22 5.44 -17.62 11.85
C GLU A 22 4.61 -16.40 12.23
N LEU A 23 5.21 -15.42 12.90
CA LEU A 23 4.55 -14.16 13.26
C LEU A 23 4.06 -13.42 12.01
N TYR A 24 4.92 -13.32 10.99
CA TYR A 24 4.56 -12.69 9.72
C TYR A 24 3.39 -13.43 9.05
N GLY A 25 3.40 -14.76 9.03
CA GLY A 25 2.29 -15.57 8.53
C GLY A 25 0.97 -15.32 9.26
N ILE A 26 1.00 -15.24 10.60
CA ILE A 26 -0.19 -14.93 11.41
C ILE A 26 -0.74 -13.54 11.04
N LEU A 27 0.11 -12.52 10.97
CA LEU A 27 -0.30 -11.17 10.62
C LEU A 27 -0.90 -11.10 9.23
N LEU A 28 -0.28 -11.73 8.23
CA LEU A 28 -0.77 -11.70 6.85
C LEU A 28 -2.11 -12.43 6.66
N ASN A 29 -2.37 -13.48 7.45
CA ASN A 29 -3.60 -14.27 7.33
C ASN A 29 -4.74 -13.73 8.19
N SER A 30 -4.45 -13.01 9.28
CA SER A 30 -5.46 -12.45 10.19
C SER A 30 -5.82 -11.00 9.87
N VAL A 31 -4.85 -10.19 9.42
CA VAL A 31 -5.08 -8.80 9.00
C VAL A 31 -5.27 -8.77 7.48
N ALA A 32 -6.46 -9.15 7.04
CA ALA A 32 -6.80 -9.31 5.63
C ALA A 32 -8.31 -9.09 5.39
N PRO A 33 -8.74 -8.64 4.22
CA PRO A 33 -7.92 -8.19 3.09
C PRO A 33 -7.27 -6.83 3.38
N ARG A 34 -6.02 -6.65 2.91
CA ARG A 34 -5.33 -5.36 3.01
C ARG A 34 -5.46 -4.60 1.70
N PRO A 35 -5.80 -3.30 1.73
CA PRO A 35 -5.74 -2.45 0.55
C PRO A 35 -4.28 -2.32 0.07
N ILE A 36 -4.09 -1.92 -1.17
CA ILE A 36 -2.79 -1.81 -1.81
C ILE A 36 -2.52 -0.34 -2.14
N ALA A 37 -1.46 0.24 -1.57
CA ALA A 37 -0.89 1.48 -2.03
C ALA A 37 0.09 1.17 -3.17
N TRP A 38 -0.23 1.56 -4.39
CA TRP A 38 0.68 1.49 -5.51
C TRP A 38 1.40 2.82 -5.62
N VAL A 39 2.58 2.88 -5.02
CA VAL A 39 3.27 4.15 -4.75
C VAL A 39 4.24 4.46 -5.86
N SER A 40 4.04 5.60 -6.52
CA SER A 40 5.02 6.19 -7.42
C SER A 40 5.82 7.27 -6.73
N THR A 41 7.12 7.29 -6.98
CA THR A 41 8.08 8.25 -6.47
C THR A 41 9.05 8.66 -7.57
N ILE A 42 9.81 9.72 -7.33
CA ILE A 42 10.92 10.17 -8.19
C ILE A 42 12.15 10.41 -7.32
N SER A 43 13.31 9.99 -7.78
CA SER A 43 14.58 10.31 -7.10
C SER A 43 14.98 11.77 -7.29
N THR A 44 15.98 12.23 -6.56
CA THR A 44 16.59 13.55 -6.77
C THR A 44 17.26 13.66 -8.14
N ALA A 45 17.65 12.54 -8.74
CA ALA A 45 18.22 12.48 -10.10
C ALA A 45 17.13 12.43 -11.21
N GLY A 46 15.84 12.33 -10.85
CA GLY A 46 14.75 12.25 -11.81
C GLY A 46 14.34 10.83 -12.21
N GLU A 47 14.87 9.80 -11.58
CA GLU A 47 14.53 8.40 -11.83
C GLU A 47 13.17 8.06 -11.24
N LEU A 48 12.30 7.45 -12.04
CA LEU A 48 10.97 7.03 -11.62
C LEU A 48 11.04 5.69 -10.91
N ASN A 49 10.18 5.50 -9.89
CA ASN A 49 10.00 4.24 -9.21
C ASN A 49 8.51 4.01 -8.92
N LEU A 50 8.05 2.77 -9.07
CA LEU A 50 6.68 2.37 -8.83
C LEU A 50 6.64 1.01 -8.12
N ALA A 51 6.12 0.97 -6.89
CA ALA A 51 6.07 -0.27 -6.09
C ALA A 51 4.78 -0.39 -5.27
N PRO A 52 4.20 -1.61 -5.12
CA PRO A 52 3.01 -1.84 -4.31
C PRO A 52 3.35 -2.17 -2.86
N PHE A 53 2.53 -1.63 -1.94
CA PHE A 53 2.62 -1.89 -0.51
C PHE A 53 1.24 -2.24 0.04
N SER A 54 1.13 -3.35 0.78
CA SER A 54 -0.14 -3.81 1.36
C SER A 54 -0.29 -3.54 2.86
N PHE A 55 0.74 -3.05 3.53
CA PHE A 55 0.58 -2.44 4.85
C PHE A 55 0.21 -0.97 4.62
N PHE A 56 -1.07 -0.72 4.33
CA PHE A 56 -1.59 0.56 3.86
C PHE A 56 -3.00 0.80 4.38
N ASN A 57 -3.30 2.05 4.75
CA ASN A 57 -4.66 2.50 5.05
C ASN A 57 -4.81 4.03 4.95
N ALA A 58 -6.08 4.49 4.85
CA ALA A 58 -6.48 5.85 5.20
C ALA A 58 -6.53 5.98 6.72
N VAL A 59 -5.92 7.01 7.29
CA VAL A 59 -5.78 7.15 8.76
C VAL A 59 -6.48 8.37 9.34
N CYS A 60 -6.68 9.42 8.55
CA CYS A 60 -7.36 10.65 9.00
C CYS A 60 -8.04 11.35 7.83
N VAL A 61 -9.13 12.06 8.09
CA VAL A 61 -9.84 12.86 7.10
C VAL A 61 -9.52 14.36 7.25
N ASP A 62 -9.22 14.80 8.46
CA ASP A 62 -8.83 16.19 8.76
C ASP A 62 -7.70 16.20 9.80
N PRO A 63 -6.44 16.44 9.38
CA PRO A 63 -5.98 16.54 7.98
C PRO A 63 -6.15 15.23 7.21
N PRO A 64 -6.22 15.27 5.85
CA PRO A 64 -6.44 14.08 5.02
C PRO A 64 -5.14 13.27 4.91
N LEU A 65 -5.01 12.18 5.68
CA LEU A 65 -3.80 11.39 5.79
C LEU A 65 -3.98 9.96 5.29
N LEU A 66 -2.98 9.50 4.55
CA LEU A 66 -2.74 8.09 4.21
C LEU A 66 -1.48 7.60 4.91
N ALA A 67 -1.41 6.29 5.21
CA ALA A 67 -0.19 5.70 5.73
C ALA A 67 0.10 4.36 5.04
N PHE A 68 1.36 4.13 4.70
CA PHE A 68 1.85 2.83 4.21
C PHE A 68 3.20 2.49 4.84
N ALA A 69 3.52 1.21 4.92
CA ALA A 69 4.76 0.76 5.55
C ALA A 69 5.63 -0.04 4.57
N PRO A 70 6.63 0.59 3.93
CA PRO A 70 7.65 -0.11 3.18
C PRO A 70 8.56 -0.90 4.12
N GLY A 71 8.72 -2.21 3.85
CA GLY A 71 9.73 -3.02 4.52
C GLY A 71 11.14 -2.63 4.07
N LEU A 72 12.13 -2.91 4.91
CA LEU A 72 13.53 -2.79 4.53
C LEU A 72 13.95 -4.00 3.68
N ARG A 73 14.93 -3.81 2.80
CA ARG A 73 15.59 -4.91 2.08
C ARG A 73 16.52 -5.64 3.03
N ALA A 74 16.69 -6.95 2.84
CA ALA A 74 17.77 -7.67 3.48
C ALA A 74 19.12 -7.08 3.02
N PRO A 75 20.13 -6.99 3.91
CA PRO A 75 21.44 -6.50 3.53
C PRO A 75 22.07 -7.44 2.48
N LYS A 76 22.77 -6.85 1.51
CA LYS A 76 23.47 -7.60 0.46
C LYS A 76 24.64 -8.45 1.00
N SER A 77 25.18 -8.06 2.17
CA SER A 77 26.23 -8.80 2.86
C SER A 77 25.64 -9.53 4.07
N PRO A 78 25.99 -10.82 4.31
CA PRO A 78 25.60 -11.55 5.51
C PRO A 78 26.07 -10.88 6.83
N GLU A 79 27.13 -10.08 6.75
CA GLU A 79 27.71 -9.33 7.88
C GLU A 79 27.01 -7.99 8.11
N GLY A 80 26.13 -7.56 7.21
CA GLY A 80 25.37 -6.31 7.31
C GLY A 80 24.24 -6.42 8.35
N GLY A 81 24.42 -5.80 9.51
CA GLY A 81 23.45 -5.85 10.60
C GLY A 81 22.17 -5.02 10.40
N HIS A 82 22.09 -4.19 9.37
CA HIS A 82 20.98 -3.25 9.13
C HIS A 82 20.29 -3.50 7.80
N GLY A 83 18.98 -3.35 7.79
CA GLY A 83 18.20 -3.38 6.55
C GLY A 83 18.41 -2.11 5.72
N GLU A 84 18.37 -2.24 4.40
CA GLU A 84 18.49 -1.14 3.45
C GLU A 84 17.11 -0.58 3.09
N ALA A 85 17.02 0.74 2.99
CA ALA A 85 15.79 1.39 2.52
C ALA A 85 15.50 1.01 1.06
N LYS A 86 14.26 0.58 0.78
CA LYS A 86 13.77 0.45 -0.60
C LYS A 86 13.76 1.81 -1.29
N ASP A 87 13.81 1.81 -2.63
CA ASP A 87 13.84 3.03 -3.44
C ASP A 87 12.70 3.99 -3.10
N THR A 88 11.48 3.48 -2.95
CA THR A 88 10.31 4.26 -2.51
C THR A 88 10.58 5.00 -1.20
N LEU A 89 11.12 4.32 -0.18
CA LEU A 89 11.38 4.94 1.13
C LEU A 89 12.50 5.98 1.03
N ARG A 90 13.58 5.69 0.29
CA ARG A 90 14.67 6.62 0.02
C ARG A 90 14.16 7.88 -0.68
N ASN A 91 13.44 7.70 -1.79
CA ASN A 91 12.89 8.80 -2.57
C ASN A 91 11.95 9.69 -1.73
N VAL A 92 11.05 9.08 -0.94
CA VAL A 92 10.14 9.84 -0.07
C VAL A 92 10.91 10.63 1.01
N ARG A 93 11.96 10.08 1.57
CA ARG A 93 12.82 10.80 2.54
C ARG A 93 13.48 12.04 1.93
N GLU A 94 14.00 11.89 0.71
CA GLU A 94 14.75 12.93 0.02
C GLU A 94 13.83 13.99 -0.61
N THR A 95 12.78 13.56 -1.30
CA THR A 95 11.93 14.43 -2.11
C THR A 95 10.71 14.94 -1.39
N ARG A 96 10.29 14.29 -0.32
CA ARG A 96 9.13 14.64 0.50
C ARG A 96 7.79 14.53 -0.24
N GLU A 97 7.76 13.83 -1.39
CA GLU A 97 6.61 13.74 -2.28
C GLU A 97 6.42 12.31 -2.80
N PHE A 98 5.17 11.89 -2.98
CA PHE A 98 4.81 10.63 -3.60
C PHE A 98 3.36 10.64 -4.09
N VAL A 99 2.98 9.66 -4.91
CA VAL A 99 1.59 9.45 -5.32
C VAL A 99 1.17 8.04 -4.94
N VAL A 100 -0.01 7.89 -4.36
CA VAL A 100 -0.65 6.59 -4.14
C VAL A 100 -1.69 6.37 -5.23
N ASN A 101 -1.48 5.36 -6.07
CA ASN A 101 -2.39 4.96 -7.13
C ASN A 101 -3.23 3.76 -6.66
N ILE A 102 -4.53 3.77 -6.96
CA ILE A 102 -5.44 2.70 -6.56
C ILE A 102 -5.42 1.58 -7.59
N VAL A 103 -5.33 0.34 -7.11
CA VAL A 103 -5.22 -0.86 -7.95
C VAL A 103 -6.58 -1.51 -8.13
N THR A 104 -6.99 -1.67 -9.40
CA THR A 104 -8.17 -2.46 -9.78
C THR A 104 -7.79 -3.88 -10.18
N TYR A 105 -8.79 -4.75 -10.30
CA TYR A 105 -8.58 -6.12 -10.79
C TYR A 105 -7.94 -6.16 -12.18
N GLU A 106 -8.28 -5.21 -13.03
CA GLU A 106 -7.69 -5.08 -14.37
C GLU A 106 -6.19 -4.81 -14.33
N LEU A 107 -5.75 -3.99 -13.38
CA LEU A 107 -4.34 -3.60 -13.21
C LEU A 107 -3.50 -4.58 -12.38
N ARG A 108 -4.07 -5.68 -11.90
CA ARG A 108 -3.44 -6.63 -10.97
C ARG A 108 -2.09 -7.18 -11.45
N GLU A 109 -2.00 -7.50 -12.74
CA GLU A 109 -0.77 -8.09 -13.31
C GLU A 109 0.32 -7.04 -13.49
N ALA A 110 -0.03 -5.85 -13.98
CA ALA A 110 0.89 -4.74 -14.06
C ALA A 110 1.43 -4.35 -12.67
N MET A 111 0.55 -4.24 -11.67
CA MET A 111 0.95 -4.00 -10.29
C MET A 111 1.86 -5.12 -9.75
N ASN A 112 1.55 -6.38 -10.03
CA ASN A 112 2.38 -7.50 -9.57
C ASN A 112 3.76 -7.49 -10.23
N LEU A 113 3.89 -7.11 -11.50
CA LEU A 113 5.19 -6.93 -12.15
C LEU A 113 6.05 -5.89 -11.41
N THR A 114 5.47 -4.77 -11.00
CA THR A 114 6.20 -3.71 -10.26
C THR A 114 6.56 -4.10 -8.82
N SER A 115 6.17 -5.29 -8.34
CA SER A 115 6.56 -5.79 -7.01
C SER A 115 7.93 -6.49 -6.99
N GLY A 116 8.57 -6.64 -8.15
CA GLY A 116 9.89 -7.25 -8.28
C GLY A 116 10.97 -6.45 -7.52
N ASP A 117 12.04 -7.13 -7.15
CA ASP A 117 13.19 -6.48 -6.53
C ASP A 117 14.19 -6.04 -7.61
N TYR A 118 13.84 -4.95 -8.28
CA TYR A 118 14.62 -4.37 -9.38
C TYR A 118 15.81 -3.56 -8.86
N ASP A 119 16.80 -3.37 -9.75
CA ASP A 119 17.87 -2.40 -9.54
C ASP A 119 17.27 -0.97 -9.53
N PRO A 120 17.82 -0.03 -8.72
CA PRO A 120 17.32 1.34 -8.65
C PRO A 120 17.27 2.11 -9.97
N SER A 121 18.06 1.68 -10.98
CA SER A 121 18.04 2.27 -12.33
C SER A 121 16.89 1.78 -13.21
N VAL A 122 16.14 0.77 -12.78
CA VAL A 122 15.02 0.21 -13.54
C VAL A 122 13.75 1.01 -13.28
N ASN A 123 13.12 1.45 -14.36
CA ASN A 123 11.84 2.15 -14.33
C ASN A 123 10.68 1.14 -14.42
N GLU A 124 9.99 0.90 -13.31
CA GLU A 124 8.90 -0.09 -13.28
C GLU A 124 7.67 0.32 -14.12
N PHE A 125 7.49 1.60 -14.42
CA PHE A 125 6.46 1.99 -15.39
C PHE A 125 6.72 1.37 -16.77
N GLU A 126 7.96 1.35 -17.22
CA GLU A 126 8.34 0.72 -18.50
C GLU A 126 8.20 -0.79 -18.45
N VAL A 127 8.67 -1.43 -17.35
CA VAL A 127 8.54 -2.88 -17.13
C VAL A 127 7.10 -3.33 -17.21
N ALA A 128 6.19 -2.58 -16.58
CA ALA A 128 4.77 -2.91 -16.55
C ALA A 128 3.95 -2.30 -17.71
N LYS A 129 4.61 -1.59 -18.65
CA LYS A 129 3.99 -0.90 -19.80
C LYS A 129 2.89 0.07 -19.39
N LEU A 130 3.15 0.84 -18.34
CA LEU A 130 2.23 1.82 -17.78
C LEU A 130 2.62 3.24 -18.23
N THR A 131 1.63 4.11 -18.24
CA THR A 131 1.81 5.50 -18.66
C THR A 131 2.07 6.39 -17.45
N PRO A 132 3.28 6.96 -17.28
CA PRO A 132 3.53 7.97 -16.26
C PRO A 132 2.85 9.29 -16.65
N GLN A 133 1.71 9.59 -16.05
CA GLN A 133 0.98 10.84 -16.26
C GLN A 133 1.44 11.90 -15.25
N PRO A 134 1.73 13.14 -15.70
CA PRO A 134 2.12 14.21 -14.78
C PRO A 134 1.10 14.42 -13.66
N SER A 135 1.59 14.62 -12.46
CA SER A 135 0.82 15.08 -11.30
C SER A 135 0.57 16.58 -11.39
N LYS A 136 -0.41 17.08 -10.63
CA LYS A 136 -0.78 18.50 -10.60
C LYS A 136 0.04 19.30 -9.60
N VAL A 137 0.37 18.71 -8.45
CA VAL A 137 0.95 19.40 -7.30
C VAL A 137 2.32 18.87 -6.92
N VAL A 138 2.56 17.56 -7.08
CA VAL A 138 3.81 16.89 -6.72
C VAL A 138 4.59 16.47 -7.97
N ARG A 139 5.90 16.23 -7.82
CA ARG A 139 6.77 15.84 -8.94
C ARG A 139 6.58 14.39 -9.42
N PRO A 140 6.41 13.40 -8.54
CA PRO A 140 6.20 12.02 -8.99
C PRO A 140 4.95 11.91 -9.86
N PRO A 141 5.01 11.20 -11.01
CA PRO A 141 3.85 11.00 -11.86
C PRO A 141 2.85 10.04 -11.23
N ARG A 142 1.58 10.17 -11.59
CA ARG A 142 0.57 9.15 -11.33
C ARG A 142 0.61 8.05 -12.39
N VAL A 143 0.07 6.89 -12.08
CA VAL A 143 -0.22 5.84 -13.08
C VAL A 143 -1.43 6.27 -13.90
N GLY A 144 -1.26 6.45 -15.21
CA GLY A 144 -2.31 6.96 -16.10
C GLY A 144 -3.55 6.08 -16.14
N GLU A 145 -3.37 4.78 -16.03
CA GLU A 145 -4.40 3.74 -16.04
C GLU A 145 -5.13 3.59 -14.71
N SER A 146 -4.60 4.15 -13.61
CA SER A 146 -5.25 4.09 -12.29
C SER A 146 -6.49 4.99 -12.25
N PRO A 147 -7.64 4.47 -11.79
CA PRO A 147 -8.88 5.25 -11.76
C PRO A 147 -8.89 6.34 -10.68
N VAL A 148 -8.07 6.20 -9.64
CA VAL A 148 -7.94 7.19 -8.56
C VAL A 148 -6.48 7.25 -8.13
N SER A 149 -5.96 8.47 -8.01
CA SER A 149 -4.61 8.71 -7.51
C SER A 149 -4.61 9.84 -6.48
N PHE A 150 -3.85 9.66 -5.40
CA PHE A 150 -3.68 10.63 -4.34
C PHE A 150 -2.27 11.20 -4.40
N GLU A 151 -2.12 12.46 -4.73
CA GLU A 151 -0.87 13.18 -4.65
C GLU A 151 -0.60 13.56 -3.20
N CYS A 152 0.55 13.18 -2.66
CA CYS A 152 0.85 13.31 -1.25
C CYS A 152 2.15 14.05 -1.00
N LYS A 153 2.15 14.91 0.02
CA LYS A 153 3.36 15.42 0.67
C LYS A 153 3.65 14.65 1.93
N LEU A 154 4.92 14.38 2.19
CA LEU A 154 5.32 13.66 3.39
C LEU A 154 4.96 14.46 4.64
N HIS A 155 4.09 13.89 5.47
CA HIS A 155 3.73 14.42 6.79
C HIS A 155 4.76 13.95 7.83
N GLN A 156 4.97 12.62 7.95
CA GLN A 156 5.89 12.03 8.93
C GLN A 156 6.41 10.67 8.47
N ILE A 157 7.60 10.31 8.92
CA ILE A 157 8.12 8.93 8.89
C ILE A 157 8.42 8.50 10.33
N LEU A 158 7.96 7.30 10.67
CA LEU A 158 8.30 6.62 11.92
C LEU A 158 9.13 5.37 11.58
N ASP A 159 10.38 5.36 12.01
CA ASP A 159 11.27 4.21 11.87
C ASP A 159 11.12 3.34 13.12
N PHE A 160 10.68 2.10 12.97
CA PHE A 160 10.45 1.21 14.10
C PHE A 160 11.74 0.53 14.57
N SER A 161 12.62 0.17 13.63
CA SER A 161 13.89 -0.49 13.90
C SER A 161 14.78 -0.44 12.65
N THR A 162 16.06 -0.73 12.82
CA THR A 162 17.04 -0.92 11.74
C THR A 162 17.23 -2.38 11.35
N ALA A 163 16.52 -3.32 11.98
CA ALA A 163 16.61 -4.74 11.66
C ALA A 163 16.19 -5.00 10.20
N PRO A 164 16.82 -5.98 9.51
CA PRO A 164 16.53 -6.29 8.10
C PRO A 164 15.07 -6.63 7.79
N THR A 165 14.32 -7.10 8.79
CA THR A 165 12.91 -7.46 8.67
C THR A 165 11.96 -6.36 9.12
N SER A 166 12.49 -5.19 9.49
CA SER A 166 11.72 -4.04 9.93
C SER A 166 11.09 -3.28 8.78
N SER A 167 10.30 -2.29 9.13
CA SER A 167 9.67 -1.34 8.21
C SER A 167 9.66 0.05 8.80
N SER A 168 9.45 1.04 7.94
CA SER A 168 9.16 2.42 8.36
C SER A 168 7.70 2.72 8.03
N LEU A 169 6.99 3.43 8.91
CA LEU A 169 5.65 3.93 8.60
C LEU A 169 5.77 5.31 7.96
N VAL A 170 5.34 5.41 6.70
CA VAL A 170 5.27 6.68 5.95
C VAL A 170 3.85 7.20 6.06
N ILE A 171 3.69 8.41 6.57
CA ILE A 171 2.41 9.14 6.63
C ILE A 171 2.49 10.30 5.66
N GLY A 172 1.53 10.37 4.73
CA GLY A 172 1.43 11.44 3.75
C GLY A 172 0.13 12.20 3.85
N GLU A 173 0.22 13.51 3.70
CA GLU A 173 -0.94 14.38 3.57
C GLU A 173 -1.35 14.45 2.10
N ILE A 174 -2.63 14.17 1.82
CA ILE A 174 -3.21 14.25 0.48
C ILE A 174 -3.36 15.73 0.12
N VAL A 175 -2.69 16.16 -0.94
CA VAL A 175 -2.72 17.56 -1.41
C VAL A 175 -3.46 17.73 -2.75
N SER A 176 -3.72 16.62 -3.47
CA SER A 176 -4.53 16.59 -4.69
C SER A 176 -5.07 15.18 -4.92
N ILE A 177 -6.24 15.08 -5.53
CA ILE A 177 -6.88 13.80 -5.86
C ILE A 177 -7.26 13.81 -7.34
N TYR A 178 -6.75 12.84 -8.09
CA TYR A 178 -7.24 12.53 -9.42
C TYR A 178 -8.32 11.46 -9.34
N MET A 179 -9.41 11.65 -10.05
CA MET A 179 -10.48 10.65 -10.23
C MET A 179 -10.84 10.60 -11.72
N ASN A 180 -10.89 9.41 -12.28
CA ASN A 180 -11.29 9.20 -13.68
C ASN A 180 -12.81 9.38 -13.80
N ASP A 181 -13.25 10.20 -14.77
CA ASP A 181 -14.66 10.54 -15.01
C ASP A 181 -15.53 9.30 -15.26
N ALA A 182 -14.99 8.24 -15.85
CA ALA A 182 -15.70 6.99 -16.08
C ALA A 182 -16.23 6.33 -14.78
N HIS A 183 -15.64 6.67 -13.64
CA HIS A 183 -16.04 6.17 -12.31
C HIS A 183 -16.85 7.18 -11.50
N MET A 184 -17.12 8.36 -12.09
CA MET A 184 -17.86 9.43 -11.43
C MET A 184 -19.36 9.32 -11.73
N LYS A 185 -20.18 9.62 -10.74
CA LYS A 185 -21.63 9.80 -10.86
C LYS A 185 -22.06 11.01 -10.06
N ASP A 186 -22.76 11.93 -10.71
CA ASP A 186 -23.25 13.17 -10.09
C ASP A 186 -22.14 13.96 -9.36
N GLY A 187 -20.94 14.06 -10.00
CA GLY A 187 -19.78 14.75 -9.44
C GLY A 187 -19.09 14.06 -8.27
N LYS A 188 -19.44 12.81 -7.96
CA LYS A 188 -18.86 12.01 -6.87
C LYS A 188 -18.37 10.69 -7.38
N LEU A 189 -17.36 10.11 -6.70
CA LEU A 189 -16.93 8.75 -6.97
C LEU A 189 -18.12 7.80 -6.75
N GLY A 190 -18.50 7.05 -7.78
CA GLY A 190 -19.63 6.15 -7.74
C GLY A 190 -19.45 5.05 -6.71
N ARG A 191 -20.48 4.82 -5.87
CA ARG A 191 -20.46 3.69 -4.94
C ARG A 191 -20.26 2.40 -5.73
N ASN A 192 -19.25 1.62 -5.38
CA ASN A 192 -18.93 0.36 -6.07
C ASN A 192 -18.49 0.50 -7.54
N SER A 193 -18.13 1.69 -8.02
CA SER A 193 -17.64 1.90 -9.39
C SER A 193 -16.23 1.31 -9.60
N LEU A 194 -15.48 1.08 -8.53
CA LEU A 194 -14.14 0.53 -8.58
C LEU A 194 -14.17 -0.98 -8.29
N ASP A 195 -13.58 -1.75 -9.19
CA ASP A 195 -13.35 -3.19 -9.03
C ASP A 195 -12.01 -3.43 -8.36
N LEU A 196 -11.96 -3.20 -7.05
CA LEU A 196 -10.73 -3.22 -6.26
C LEU A 196 -10.25 -4.63 -5.96
N ILE A 197 -8.95 -4.76 -5.68
CA ILE A 197 -8.35 -5.96 -5.12
C ILE A 197 -7.73 -5.68 -3.76
N GLY A 198 -7.66 -6.72 -2.93
CA GLY A 198 -6.99 -6.69 -1.63
C GLY A 198 -5.98 -7.83 -1.49
N ARG A 199 -4.86 -7.58 -0.82
CA ARG A 199 -3.86 -8.59 -0.51
C ARG A 199 -4.34 -9.49 0.63
N MET A 200 -4.19 -10.80 0.44
CA MET A 200 -4.42 -11.83 1.45
C MET A 200 -3.08 -12.40 1.95
N GLY A 201 -3.09 -13.55 2.59
CA GLY A 201 -1.87 -14.26 2.96
C GLY A 201 -1.14 -14.89 1.77
N GLY A 202 0.16 -15.11 1.90
CA GLY A 202 0.99 -15.74 0.85
C GLY A 202 0.90 -15.02 -0.48
N ILE A 203 0.58 -15.76 -1.55
CA ILE A 203 0.43 -15.23 -2.92
C ILE A 203 -1.01 -14.85 -3.28
N GLN A 204 -1.94 -14.91 -2.33
CA GLN A 204 -3.36 -14.75 -2.58
C GLN A 204 -3.79 -13.27 -2.58
N TYR A 205 -4.78 -12.99 -3.40
CA TYR A 205 -5.51 -11.73 -3.47
C TYR A 205 -7.02 -12.02 -3.47
N THR A 206 -7.81 -11.06 -3.03
CA THR A 206 -9.26 -11.08 -3.16
C THR A 206 -9.73 -9.97 -4.07
N ARG A 207 -10.86 -10.18 -4.76
CA ARG A 207 -11.56 -9.17 -5.54
C ARG A 207 -12.76 -8.68 -4.73
N THR A 208 -12.97 -7.37 -4.65
CA THR A 208 -14.00 -6.78 -3.77
C THR A 208 -15.38 -6.68 -4.41
N THR A 209 -15.74 -7.63 -5.28
CA THR A 209 -17.05 -7.67 -5.97
C THR A 209 -18.17 -8.30 -5.14
N GLN A 210 -17.84 -9.19 -4.21
CA GLN A 210 -18.81 -9.73 -3.26
C GLN A 210 -18.94 -8.78 -2.07
N ARG A 211 -20.09 -8.15 -1.92
CA ARG A 211 -20.36 -7.14 -0.91
C ARG A 211 -21.69 -7.42 -0.23
N PHE A 212 -21.80 -7.04 1.04
CA PHE A 212 -23.05 -7.09 1.79
C PHE A 212 -23.21 -5.75 2.56
N GLU A 213 -24.44 -5.41 2.89
CA GLU A 213 -24.74 -4.18 3.61
C GLU A 213 -25.07 -4.50 5.07
N MET A 214 -24.55 -3.66 5.96
CA MET A 214 -24.88 -3.68 7.38
C MET A 214 -25.27 -2.28 7.82
N VAL A 215 -26.48 -2.13 8.36
CA VAL A 215 -26.96 -0.86 8.91
C VAL A 215 -26.39 -0.69 10.31
N ARG A 216 -25.79 0.47 10.58
CA ARG A 216 -25.29 0.80 11.91
C ARG A 216 -26.45 0.90 12.89
N PRO A 217 -26.44 0.17 14.04
CA PRO A 217 -27.49 0.29 15.05
C PRO A 217 -27.63 1.73 15.54
N LYS A 218 -28.87 2.21 15.61
CA LYS A 218 -29.17 3.46 16.33
C LYS A 218 -29.34 3.09 17.80
N VAL A 219 -28.43 3.54 18.64
CA VAL A 219 -28.57 3.50 20.10
C VAL A 219 -29.16 4.84 20.49
N GLY A 220 -30.33 4.78 21.14
CA GLY A 220 -31.02 5.96 21.66
C GLY A 220 -30.29 6.54 22.87
#